data_6f5c2f3621d49c9d1116ccb6d2a80148
#
_entry.id   6f5c2f3621d49c9d1116ccb6d2a80148
#
_cell.length_a   1.000
_cell.length_b   1.000
_cell.length_c   1.000
_cell.angle_alpha   90.00
_cell.angle_beta   90.00
_cell.angle_gamma   90.00
#
_symmetry.space_group_name_H-M   'P 1'
#
loop_
_entity.id
_entity.type
_entity.pdbx_description
1 polymer ?
#
loop_
_entity_poly.entity_id
_entity_poly.type
_entity_poly.pdbx_seq_one_letter_code
_entity_poly.pdbx_strand_id
1 'polypeptide(L)'
;MQKSKRGFRKVKRLLIGAFLILIISVGIFAYRWKIGAIDKTSVIVNTLSTFEKIVKFLPIEQDIKKEIETVDKLVELVFKKDDVKRRYMLMLQNNMELRPGGGFLGQYAVVEVKNGDIVSLFIEDANLLDQRITAKVAPPYPFTKMMQIKKWKFRDSNFSADFPTNVEKAKY
;
A
#
# COMPACT_ATOMS: atom_id res chain seq x y z
N MET A 1 -41.18 41.60 -5.19
CA MET A 1 -40.13 41.08 -4.27
C MET A 1 -40.44 39.75 -3.53
N GLN A 2 -41.60 39.11 -3.68
CA GLN A 2 -41.96 37.88 -2.94
C GLN A 2 -41.49 36.53 -3.59
N LYS A 3 -41.21 36.49 -4.91
CA LYS A 3 -40.79 35.25 -5.62
C LYS A 3 -39.40 34.74 -5.21
N SER A 4 -38.47 35.64 -4.84
CA SER A 4 -37.08 35.26 -4.48
C SER A 4 -37.01 34.49 -3.15
N LYS A 5 -37.79 34.86 -2.15
CA LYS A 5 -37.79 34.21 -0.81
C LYS A 5 -38.35 32.77 -0.84
N ARG A 6 -39.25 32.41 -1.78
CA ARG A 6 -39.78 31.06 -1.93
C ARG A 6 -38.75 30.10 -2.56
N GLY A 7 -37.97 30.55 -3.54
CA GLY A 7 -36.88 29.77 -4.15
C GLY A 7 -35.81 29.42 -3.13
N PHE A 8 -35.33 30.37 -2.36
CA PHE A 8 -34.33 30.19 -1.34
C PHE A 8 -34.75 29.20 -0.22
N ARG A 9 -36.01 29.22 0.20
CA ARG A 9 -36.54 28.25 1.17
C ARG A 9 -36.59 26.83 0.63
N LYS A 10 -36.91 26.64 -0.66
CA LYS A 10 -36.89 25.30 -1.32
C LYS A 10 -35.46 24.75 -1.42
N VAL A 11 -34.50 25.57 -1.83
CA VAL A 11 -33.08 25.16 -1.91
C VAL A 11 -32.55 24.83 -0.50
N LYS A 12 -32.83 25.64 0.52
CA LYS A 12 -32.45 25.35 1.89
C LYS A 12 -33.01 24.02 2.41
N ARG A 13 -34.28 23.71 2.10
CA ARG A 13 -34.91 22.43 2.48
C ARG A 13 -34.28 21.24 1.77
N LEU A 14 -33.93 21.38 0.46
CA LEU A 14 -33.22 20.37 -0.31
C LEU A 14 -31.81 20.11 0.25
N LEU A 15 -31.08 21.17 0.60
CA LEU A 15 -29.73 21.03 1.21
C LEU A 15 -29.81 20.37 2.60
N ILE A 16 -30.78 20.69 3.41
CA ILE A 16 -30.99 20.03 4.71
C ILE A 16 -31.36 18.56 4.51
N GLY A 17 -32.24 18.24 3.54
CA GLY A 17 -32.58 16.87 3.22
C GLY A 17 -31.38 16.05 2.72
N ALA A 18 -30.57 16.61 1.82
CA ALA A 18 -29.34 15.99 1.34
C ALA A 18 -28.33 15.77 2.47
N PHE A 19 -28.19 16.73 3.39
CA PHE A 19 -27.32 16.62 4.54
C PHE A 19 -27.77 15.53 5.53
N LEU A 20 -29.08 15.41 5.77
CA LEU A 20 -29.64 14.35 6.61
C LEU A 20 -29.42 12.97 5.98
N ILE A 21 -29.63 12.83 4.67
CA ILE A 21 -29.35 11.58 3.93
C ILE A 21 -27.88 11.22 4.04
N LEU A 22 -26.99 12.19 3.92
CA LEU A 22 -25.54 11.97 4.08
C LEU A 22 -25.21 11.45 5.49
N ILE A 23 -25.76 12.07 6.54
CA ILE A 23 -25.52 11.62 7.92
C ILE A 23 -26.04 10.20 8.13
N ILE A 24 -27.24 9.89 7.64
CA ILE A 24 -27.82 8.55 7.75
C ILE A 24 -26.98 7.53 7.00
N SER A 25 -26.52 7.82 5.79
CA SER A 25 -25.69 6.93 5.00
C SER A 25 -24.33 6.67 5.66
N VAL A 26 -23.69 7.71 6.23
CA VAL A 26 -22.44 7.58 7.00
C VAL A 26 -22.67 6.74 8.26
N GLY A 27 -23.80 6.96 8.97
CA GLY A 27 -24.15 6.17 10.15
C GLY A 27 -24.37 4.68 9.82
N ILE A 28 -25.10 4.38 8.76
CA ILE A 28 -25.31 3.00 8.28
C ILE A 28 -23.98 2.36 7.86
N PHE A 29 -23.13 3.10 7.15
CA PHE A 29 -21.81 2.63 6.74
C PHE A 29 -20.94 2.30 7.96
N ALA A 30 -20.86 3.20 8.94
CA ALA A 30 -20.09 3.02 10.16
C ALA A 30 -20.60 1.82 10.99
N TYR A 31 -21.92 1.66 11.07
CA TYR A 31 -22.54 0.52 11.75
C TYR A 31 -22.19 -0.81 11.07
N ARG A 32 -22.35 -0.89 9.75
CA ARG A 32 -22.01 -2.09 8.97
C ARG A 32 -20.52 -2.42 9.02
N TRP A 33 -19.66 -1.40 9.06
CA TRP A 33 -18.23 -1.55 9.27
C TRP A 33 -17.91 -2.18 10.63
N LYS A 34 -18.58 -1.68 11.70
CA LYS A 34 -18.37 -2.16 13.07
C LYS A 34 -18.78 -3.63 13.25
N ILE A 35 -19.87 -4.07 12.65
CA ILE A 35 -20.36 -5.47 12.75
C ILE A 35 -19.69 -6.42 11.76
N GLY A 36 -18.69 -5.97 11.00
CA GLY A 36 -17.99 -6.78 10.00
C GLY A 36 -18.83 -7.16 8.78
N ALA A 37 -20.00 -6.54 8.58
CA ALA A 37 -20.87 -6.78 7.43
C ALA A 37 -20.36 -6.16 6.13
N ILE A 38 -19.25 -5.40 6.18
CA ILE A 38 -18.58 -4.81 5.03
C ILE A 38 -17.25 -5.52 4.84
N ASP A 39 -17.05 -6.11 3.70
CA ASP A 39 -15.74 -6.58 3.27
C ASP A 39 -14.81 -5.38 3.05
N LYS A 40 -13.91 -5.16 4.01
CA LYS A 40 -12.99 -4.01 4.03
C LYS A 40 -12.10 -3.97 2.80
N THR A 41 -11.68 -5.13 2.32
CA THR A 41 -10.82 -5.25 1.15
C THR A 41 -11.57 -4.83 -0.11
N SER A 42 -12.82 -5.27 -0.29
CA SER A 42 -13.66 -4.82 -1.40
C SER A 42 -13.89 -3.31 -1.38
N VAL A 43 -14.07 -2.70 -0.21
CA VAL A 43 -14.22 -1.24 -0.10
C VAL A 43 -12.95 -0.53 -0.57
N ILE A 44 -11.77 -0.99 -0.16
CA ILE A 44 -10.48 -0.40 -0.55
C ILE A 44 -10.30 -0.52 -2.08
N VAL A 45 -10.46 -1.71 -2.63
CA VAL A 45 -10.30 -1.96 -4.07
C VAL A 45 -11.28 -1.12 -4.89
N ASN A 46 -12.58 -1.12 -4.54
CA ASN A 46 -13.59 -0.34 -5.25
C ASN A 46 -13.38 1.17 -5.12
N THR A 47 -12.88 1.65 -3.99
CA THR A 47 -12.58 3.07 -3.78
C THR A 47 -11.40 3.49 -4.65
N LEU A 48 -10.34 2.70 -4.72
CA LEU A 48 -9.17 2.97 -5.57
C LEU A 48 -9.54 2.97 -7.05
N SER A 49 -10.28 1.96 -7.53
CA SER A 49 -10.71 1.89 -8.93
C SER A 49 -11.66 3.04 -9.31
N THR A 50 -12.50 3.49 -8.36
CA THR A 50 -13.34 4.67 -8.57
C THR A 50 -12.51 5.94 -8.63
N PHE A 51 -11.52 6.07 -7.73
CA PHE A 51 -10.60 7.20 -7.72
C PHE A 51 -9.78 7.28 -9.01
N GLU A 52 -9.25 6.16 -9.51
CA GLU A 52 -8.56 6.07 -10.80
C GLU A 52 -9.43 6.59 -11.96
N LYS A 53 -10.72 6.19 -12.01
CA LYS A 53 -11.66 6.68 -13.02
C LYS A 53 -11.87 8.19 -12.94
N ILE A 54 -12.02 8.75 -11.74
CA ILE A 54 -12.17 10.20 -11.53
C ILE A 54 -10.90 10.94 -11.99
N VAL A 55 -9.74 10.43 -11.62
CA VAL A 55 -8.43 11.02 -11.96
C VAL A 55 -8.20 11.10 -13.47
N LYS A 56 -8.71 10.14 -14.25
CA LYS A 56 -8.63 10.18 -15.73
C LYS A 56 -9.28 11.43 -16.34
N PHE A 57 -10.31 11.97 -15.70
CA PHE A 57 -11.01 13.19 -16.16
C PHE A 57 -10.41 14.49 -15.61
N LEU A 58 -9.52 14.41 -14.61
CA LEU A 58 -8.89 15.60 -14.05
C LEU A 58 -7.74 16.11 -14.94
N PRO A 59 -7.52 17.43 -15.01
CA PRO A 59 -6.39 18.02 -15.76
C PRO A 59 -5.09 17.95 -14.97
N ILE A 60 -4.64 16.72 -14.66
CA ILE A 60 -3.37 16.43 -13.97
C ILE A 60 -2.37 15.80 -14.94
N GLU A 61 -1.09 15.86 -14.58
CA GLU A 61 0.01 15.35 -15.38
C GLU A 61 -0.15 13.86 -15.70
N GLN A 62 0.27 13.48 -16.90
CA GLN A 62 0.12 12.09 -17.39
C GLN A 62 0.91 11.09 -16.56
N ASP A 63 2.04 11.51 -15.99
CA ASP A 63 2.87 10.64 -15.16
C ASP A 63 2.15 10.26 -13.85
N ILE A 64 1.49 11.22 -13.21
CA ILE A 64 0.65 10.96 -12.02
C ILE A 64 -0.50 9.99 -12.35
N LYS A 65 -1.12 10.14 -13.54
CA LYS A 65 -2.18 9.21 -13.98
C LYS A 65 -1.67 7.78 -14.12
N LYS A 66 -0.49 7.59 -14.71
CA LYS A 66 0.15 6.28 -14.85
C LYS A 66 0.52 5.66 -13.50
N GLU A 67 1.00 6.46 -12.56
CA GLU A 67 1.30 5.99 -11.21
C GLU A 67 0.04 5.48 -10.51
N ILE A 68 -1.06 6.23 -10.57
CA ILE A 68 -2.35 5.82 -9.98
C ILE A 68 -2.88 4.55 -10.63
N GLU A 69 -2.84 4.43 -11.96
CA GLU A 69 -3.22 3.21 -12.68
C GLU A 69 -2.36 2.00 -12.27
N THR A 70 -1.06 2.23 -12.06
CA THR A 70 -0.14 1.18 -11.63
C THR A 70 -0.46 0.71 -10.22
N VAL A 71 -0.77 1.64 -9.31
CA VAL A 71 -1.18 1.30 -7.93
C VAL A 71 -2.50 0.53 -7.92
N ASP A 72 -3.48 0.94 -8.73
CA ASP A 72 -4.77 0.25 -8.83
C ASP A 72 -4.59 -1.21 -9.29
N LYS A 73 -3.84 -1.42 -10.38
CA LYS A 73 -3.50 -2.77 -10.87
C LYS A 73 -2.75 -3.62 -9.83
N LEU A 74 -1.84 -2.99 -9.08
CA LEU A 74 -1.11 -3.69 -8.03
C LEU A 74 -2.04 -4.15 -6.91
N VAL A 75 -2.96 -3.28 -6.48
CA VAL A 75 -3.94 -3.60 -5.45
C VAL A 75 -4.89 -4.70 -5.91
N GLU A 76 -5.39 -4.64 -7.15
CA GLU A 76 -6.21 -5.71 -7.73
C GLU A 76 -5.47 -7.06 -7.76
N LEU A 77 -4.17 -7.05 -8.13
CA LEU A 77 -3.34 -8.25 -8.16
C LEU A 77 -3.13 -8.85 -6.76
N VAL A 78 -2.81 -7.99 -5.77
CA VAL A 78 -2.52 -8.41 -4.39
C VAL A 78 -3.77 -8.96 -3.71
N PHE A 79 -4.90 -8.28 -3.88
CA PHE A 79 -6.18 -8.62 -3.23
C PHE A 79 -7.15 -9.38 -4.14
N LYS A 80 -6.61 -10.11 -5.12
CA LYS A 80 -7.42 -10.92 -6.02
C LYS A 80 -8.26 -11.93 -5.24
N LYS A 81 -9.56 -11.98 -5.53
CA LYS A 81 -10.52 -12.91 -4.94
C LYS A 81 -10.45 -14.25 -5.66
N ASP A 82 -9.59 -15.13 -5.17
CA ASP A 82 -9.50 -16.53 -5.60
C ASP A 82 -9.01 -17.37 -4.41
N ASP A 83 -9.10 -18.70 -4.51
CA ASP A 83 -8.68 -19.61 -3.44
C ASP A 83 -7.16 -19.78 -3.30
N VAL A 84 -6.38 -19.03 -4.08
CA VAL A 84 -4.92 -19.11 -4.06
C VAL A 84 -4.38 -18.30 -2.89
N LYS A 85 -3.65 -18.96 -1.99
CA LYS A 85 -2.91 -18.28 -0.92
C LYS A 85 -1.63 -17.68 -1.48
N ARG A 86 -1.48 -16.38 -1.38
CA ARG A 86 -0.30 -15.62 -1.83
C ARG A 86 0.45 -15.06 -0.64
N ARG A 87 1.75 -15.04 -0.76
CA ARG A 87 2.65 -14.48 0.26
C ARG A 87 3.47 -13.35 -0.36
N TYR A 88 3.39 -12.18 0.23
CA TYR A 88 4.12 -10.99 -0.20
C TYR A 88 5.11 -10.58 0.88
N MET A 89 6.33 -10.26 0.49
CA MET A 89 7.33 -9.68 1.37
C MET A 89 7.38 -8.17 1.11
N LEU A 90 7.19 -7.39 2.16
CA LEU A 90 7.36 -5.95 2.16
C LEU A 90 8.72 -5.62 2.76
N MET A 91 9.59 -5.00 1.98
CA MET A 91 10.90 -4.54 2.42
C MET A 91 10.76 -3.11 2.96
N LEU A 92 10.77 -2.97 4.30
CA LEU A 92 10.55 -1.70 4.97
C LEU A 92 11.89 -0.96 5.11
N GLN A 93 12.05 0.11 4.35
CA GLN A 93 13.29 0.88 4.33
C GLN A 93 13.20 2.19 5.11
N ASN A 94 14.29 2.53 5.78
CA ASN A 94 14.48 3.82 6.43
C ASN A 94 15.22 4.75 5.45
N ASN A 95 14.54 5.70 4.85
CA ASN A 95 15.09 6.65 3.90
C ASN A 95 15.91 7.78 4.56
N MET A 96 15.94 7.85 5.88
CA MET A 96 16.88 8.73 6.61
C MET A 96 18.31 8.16 6.64
N GLU A 97 18.47 6.87 6.33
CA GLU A 97 19.78 6.24 6.13
C GLU A 97 19.93 5.88 4.64
N LEU A 98 20.62 6.73 3.92
CA LEU A 98 20.72 6.63 2.46
C LEU A 98 21.41 5.35 2.00
N ARG A 99 20.78 4.68 1.02
CA ARG A 99 21.31 3.56 0.25
C ARG A 99 21.00 3.78 -1.22
N PRO A 100 21.72 3.18 -2.17
CA PRO A 100 21.45 3.35 -3.60
C PRO A 100 20.03 2.95 -4.01
N GLY A 101 19.40 1.99 -3.34
CA GLY A 101 18.01 1.58 -3.55
C GLY A 101 16.97 2.40 -2.77
N GLY A 102 17.35 3.53 -2.16
CA GLY A 102 16.43 4.46 -1.48
C GLY A 102 16.67 4.57 0.02
N GLY A 103 16.84 3.47 0.77
CA GLY A 103 17.05 3.51 2.21
C GLY A 103 17.54 2.19 2.80
N PHE A 104 17.91 2.20 4.07
CA PHE A 104 18.36 1.02 4.81
C PHE A 104 17.19 0.10 5.15
N LEU A 105 17.34 -1.20 4.92
CA LEU A 105 16.34 -2.22 5.25
C LEU A 105 16.44 -2.62 6.72
N GLY A 106 15.75 -1.87 7.60
CA GLY A 106 15.74 -2.14 9.04
C GLY A 106 14.74 -3.24 9.42
N GLN A 107 13.66 -3.37 8.70
CA GLN A 107 12.56 -4.28 8.97
C GLN A 107 12.02 -4.88 7.69
N TYR A 108 11.31 -5.99 7.82
CA TYR A 108 10.51 -6.56 6.75
C TYR A 108 9.17 -7.05 7.31
N ALA A 109 8.18 -7.11 6.44
CA ALA A 109 6.89 -7.72 6.76
C ALA A 109 6.57 -8.83 5.76
N VAL A 110 5.92 -9.88 6.24
CA VAL A 110 5.34 -10.93 5.40
C VAL A 110 3.84 -10.88 5.54
N VAL A 111 3.17 -10.64 4.43
CA VAL A 111 1.70 -10.58 4.35
C VAL A 111 1.20 -11.80 3.59
N GLU A 112 0.31 -12.55 4.18
CA GLU A 112 -0.40 -13.63 3.50
C GLU A 112 -1.82 -13.17 3.14
N VAL A 113 -2.16 -13.31 1.87
CA VAL A 113 -3.47 -12.95 1.34
C VAL A 113 -4.14 -14.19 0.75
N LYS A 114 -5.41 -14.42 1.08
CA LYS A 114 -6.25 -15.46 0.49
C LYS A 114 -7.64 -14.90 0.25
N ASN A 115 -8.19 -15.13 -0.91
CA ASN A 115 -9.53 -14.69 -1.32
C ASN A 115 -9.77 -13.17 -1.12
N GLY A 116 -8.71 -12.38 -1.33
CA GLY A 116 -8.77 -10.92 -1.15
C GLY A 116 -8.66 -10.44 0.29
N ASP A 117 -8.49 -11.33 1.28
CA ASP A 117 -8.34 -10.97 2.69
C ASP A 117 -6.92 -11.22 3.19
N ILE A 118 -6.43 -10.34 4.06
CA ILE A 118 -5.18 -10.54 4.78
C ILE A 118 -5.44 -11.58 5.87
N VAL A 119 -4.87 -12.78 5.70
CA VAL A 119 -5.01 -13.88 6.64
C VAL A 119 -3.88 -13.97 7.66
N SER A 120 -2.72 -13.36 7.36
CA SER A 120 -1.59 -13.26 8.26
C SER A 120 -0.75 -12.04 7.96
N LEU A 121 -0.24 -11.39 9.00
CA LEU A 121 0.74 -10.30 8.93
C LEU A 121 1.81 -10.56 9.98
N PHE A 122 3.06 -10.66 9.55
CA PHE A 122 4.22 -10.83 10.41
C PHE A 122 5.22 -9.70 10.10
N ILE A 123 5.72 -9.03 11.12
CA ILE A 123 6.73 -7.95 10.99
C ILE A 123 7.89 -8.28 11.90
N GLU A 124 9.12 -8.13 11.39
CA GLU A 124 10.33 -8.43 12.12
C GLU A 124 11.50 -7.50 11.77
N ASP A 125 12.41 -7.35 12.71
CA ASP A 125 13.69 -6.68 12.49
C ASP A 125 14.59 -7.51 11.56
N ALA A 126 15.17 -6.88 10.56
CA ALA A 126 16.04 -7.53 9.59
C ALA A 126 17.31 -8.15 10.24
N ASN A 127 17.76 -7.60 11.37
CA ASN A 127 18.90 -8.18 12.09
C ASN A 127 18.57 -9.56 12.69
N LEU A 128 17.33 -9.79 13.14
CA LEU A 128 16.91 -11.10 13.65
C LEU A 128 16.90 -12.15 12.52
N LEU A 129 16.43 -11.78 11.33
CA LEU A 129 16.55 -12.62 10.15
C LEU A 129 18.01 -12.95 9.84
N ASP A 130 18.87 -11.93 9.79
CA ASP A 130 20.29 -12.07 9.48
C ASP A 130 21.05 -12.95 10.48
N GLN A 131 20.63 -12.97 11.74
CA GLN A 131 21.20 -13.85 12.77
C GLN A 131 20.85 -15.33 12.56
N ARG A 132 19.65 -15.61 12.04
CA ARG A 132 19.18 -16.99 11.76
C ARG A 132 19.78 -17.58 10.49
N ILE A 133 20.21 -16.74 9.56
CA ILE A 133 20.81 -17.20 8.29
C ILE A 133 22.22 -17.72 8.55
N THR A 134 22.44 -19.00 8.40
CA THR A 134 23.74 -19.66 8.54
C THR A 134 24.60 -19.62 7.28
N ALA A 135 23.98 -19.41 6.11
CA ALA A 135 24.68 -19.33 4.85
C ALA A 135 25.75 -18.23 4.83
N LYS A 136 26.94 -18.57 4.35
CA LYS A 136 28.06 -17.62 4.19
C LYS A 136 28.13 -17.17 2.74
N VAL A 137 27.37 -16.13 2.41
CA VAL A 137 27.41 -15.52 1.08
C VAL A 137 28.37 -14.34 1.11
N ALA A 138 29.29 -14.28 0.14
CA ALA A 138 30.21 -13.15 0.01
C ALA A 138 29.47 -11.89 -0.43
N PRO A 139 29.67 -10.75 0.24
CA PRO A 139 29.08 -9.50 -0.22
C PRO A 139 29.73 -9.00 -1.51
N PRO A 140 29.01 -8.17 -2.31
CA PRO A 140 29.57 -7.51 -3.47
C PRO A 140 30.81 -6.69 -3.16
N TYR A 141 31.68 -6.48 -4.15
CA TYR A 141 32.96 -5.77 -4.00
C TYR A 141 32.92 -4.45 -3.21
N PRO A 142 31.95 -3.54 -3.42
CA PRO A 142 31.93 -2.30 -2.65
C PRO A 142 31.84 -2.53 -1.13
N PHE A 143 31.07 -3.51 -0.69
CA PHE A 143 30.89 -3.82 0.72
C PHE A 143 32.13 -4.42 1.36
N THR A 144 32.83 -5.29 0.62
CA THR A 144 34.07 -5.92 1.14
C THR A 144 35.19 -4.93 1.28
N LYS A 145 35.36 -4.02 0.33
CA LYS A 145 36.48 -3.05 0.32
C LYS A 145 36.21 -1.80 1.15
N MET A 146 35.01 -1.20 1.01
CA MET A 146 34.71 0.09 1.62
C MET A 146 34.13 -0.04 3.03
N MET A 147 33.30 -1.05 3.27
CA MET A 147 32.59 -1.23 4.54
C MET A 147 33.17 -2.41 5.35
N GLN A 148 34.11 -3.16 4.81
CA GLN A 148 34.76 -4.33 5.45
C GLN A 148 33.76 -5.41 5.90
N ILE A 149 32.60 -5.50 5.23
CA ILE A 149 31.57 -6.49 5.52
C ILE A 149 32.03 -7.84 5.00
N LYS A 150 32.09 -8.83 5.90
CA LYS A 150 32.58 -10.19 5.60
C LYS A 150 31.49 -11.18 5.22
N LYS A 151 30.21 -10.87 5.53
CA LYS A 151 29.06 -11.73 5.28
C LYS A 151 27.95 -10.88 4.68
N TRP A 152 27.36 -11.35 3.57
CA TRP A 152 26.16 -10.75 3.00
C TRP A 152 24.99 -10.88 3.96
N LYS A 153 24.18 -9.83 4.06
CA LYS A 153 23.03 -9.77 4.94
C LYS A 153 21.81 -9.24 4.20
N PHE A 154 20.64 -9.69 4.57
CA PHE A 154 19.37 -9.21 4.01
C PHE A 154 19.27 -7.68 4.11
N ARG A 155 19.58 -7.10 5.25
CA ARG A 155 19.56 -5.65 5.48
C ARG A 155 20.42 -4.83 4.52
N ASP A 156 21.42 -5.44 3.91
CA ASP A 156 22.35 -4.80 2.97
C ASP A 156 21.94 -5.02 1.51
N SER A 157 20.87 -5.78 1.24
CA SER A 157 20.45 -6.14 -0.12
C SER A 157 19.99 -4.94 -0.96
N ASN A 158 19.59 -3.83 -0.34
CA ASN A 158 19.13 -2.61 -1.00
C ASN A 158 20.30 -1.71 -1.45
N PHE A 159 21.27 -2.27 -2.15
CA PHE A 159 22.51 -1.61 -2.54
C PHE A 159 22.57 -1.17 -4.01
N SER A 160 21.67 -1.64 -4.86
CA SER A 160 21.55 -1.23 -6.26
C SER A 160 20.47 -0.16 -6.42
N ALA A 161 20.64 0.73 -7.40
CA ALA A 161 19.57 1.61 -7.84
C ALA A 161 18.46 0.83 -8.59
N ASP A 162 18.77 -0.40 -9.05
CA ASP A 162 17.82 -1.30 -9.70
C ASP A 162 17.12 -2.18 -8.67
N PHE A 163 15.81 -1.97 -8.50
CA PHE A 163 15.01 -2.71 -7.52
C PHE A 163 14.96 -4.23 -7.76
N PRO A 164 14.77 -4.73 -9.00
CA PRO A 164 14.83 -6.17 -9.27
C PRO A 164 16.14 -6.82 -8.80
N THR A 165 17.28 -6.17 -8.98
CA THR A 165 18.57 -6.64 -8.47
C THR A 165 18.58 -6.74 -6.95
N ASN A 166 18.00 -5.76 -6.25
CA ASN A 166 17.89 -5.79 -4.79
C ASN A 166 17.03 -6.97 -4.30
N VAL A 167 15.91 -7.23 -4.99
CA VAL A 167 15.02 -8.37 -4.68
C VAL A 167 15.74 -9.70 -4.87
N GLU A 168 16.50 -9.88 -5.97
CA GLU A 168 17.30 -11.09 -6.19
C GLU A 168 18.34 -11.30 -5.10
N LYS A 169 18.97 -10.22 -4.64
CA LYS A 169 19.96 -10.28 -3.55
C LYS A 169 19.36 -10.44 -2.15
N ALA A 170 18.08 -10.20 -1.98
CA ALA A 170 17.35 -10.42 -0.74
C ALA A 170 16.83 -11.86 -0.55
N LYS A 171 16.86 -12.69 -1.60
CA LYS A 171 16.31 -14.07 -1.60
C LYS A 171 17.23 -15.15 -1.00
N TYR A 172 18.33 -14.80 -0.39
CA TYR A 172 19.28 -15.76 0.20
C TYR A 172 18.94 -16.16 1.61
#